data_f219d570cccc8a265cd8fc0023fe20df
#
_entry.id   f219d570cccc8a265cd8fc0023fe20df
#
_cell.length_a   1.000
_cell.length_b   1.000
_cell.length_c   1.000
_cell.angle_alpha   90.00
_cell.angle_beta   90.00
_cell.angle_gamma   90.00
#
_symmetry.space_group_name_H-M   'P 1'
#
loop_
_entity.id
_entity.type
_entity.pdbx_description
1 polymer ?
#
loop_
_entity_poly.entity_id
_entity_poly.type
_entity_poly.pdbx_seq_one_letter_code
_entity_poly.pdbx_strand_id
1 'polypeptide(L)'
;IGVGTWGAGTTLGAATGIDPIWSALKTAVSTGKDYRGWINDATTPKSLTVGGQTLSVSDVGLTQEGVEVSYSPDYGEVEVDQLLDAARLFKQKMSVQVKTTFAEATLENLVIVWDDPQTPVGTTEKSIYVKPGTLGDAPSERVLFFVGPAPAGSSTLGNAKQRVYVASRAVSMEASAHSLRRNEATVFPVTFRLLPDTTSSYSAYGKIVDITG
;
A
#
# COMPACT_ATOMS: atom_id res chain seq x y z
N ILE A 1 9.37 1.07 -0.87
CA ILE A 1 7.94 0.70 -0.68
C ILE A 1 7.83 -0.81 -0.73
N GLY A 2 7.14 -1.40 0.25
CA GLY A 2 6.79 -2.82 0.23
C GLY A 2 5.34 -3.01 -0.22
N VAL A 3 5.11 -3.95 -1.11
CA VAL A 3 3.77 -4.39 -1.51
C VAL A 3 3.57 -5.82 -1.06
N GLY A 4 2.55 -6.04 -0.24
CA GLY A 4 2.18 -7.34 0.28
C GLY A 4 1.11 -8.00 -0.58
N THR A 5 1.29 -9.26 -0.91
CA THR A 5 0.33 -10.08 -1.65
C THR A 5 -0.04 -11.29 -0.80
N TRP A 6 -1.33 -11.51 -0.61
CA TRP A 6 -1.84 -12.68 0.11
C TRP A 6 -1.67 -13.96 -0.72
N GLY A 7 -1.41 -15.06 -0.04
CA GLY A 7 -1.42 -16.38 -0.68
C GLY A 7 -2.79 -16.71 -1.29
N ALA A 8 -2.80 -17.55 -2.32
CA ALA A 8 -4.03 -18.00 -2.95
C ALA A 8 -4.97 -18.68 -1.93
N GLY A 9 -6.26 -18.33 -1.99
CA GLY A 9 -7.28 -18.87 -1.07
C GLY A 9 -7.32 -18.20 0.31
N THR A 10 -6.56 -17.12 0.53
CA THR A 10 -6.64 -16.38 1.80
C THR A 10 -8.01 -15.74 1.98
N THR A 11 -8.67 -16.05 3.09
CA THR A 11 -9.89 -15.36 3.51
C THR A 11 -9.52 -14.16 4.36
N LEU A 12 -9.86 -12.97 3.88
CA LEU A 12 -9.65 -11.73 4.63
C LEU A 12 -10.69 -11.63 5.76
N GLY A 13 -10.24 -11.31 6.95
CA GLY A 13 -11.08 -11.21 8.15
C GLY A 13 -10.37 -10.51 9.30
N ALA A 14 -10.96 -10.52 10.48
CA ALA A 14 -10.38 -9.87 11.66
C ALA A 14 -8.93 -10.31 11.97
N ALA A 15 -8.59 -11.56 11.69
CA ALA A 15 -7.25 -12.10 11.89
C ALA A 15 -6.23 -11.61 10.86
N THR A 16 -6.65 -11.06 9.73
CA THR A 16 -5.81 -10.53 8.64
C THR A 16 -5.92 -9.02 8.48
N GLY A 17 -6.57 -8.35 9.41
CA GLY A 17 -6.74 -6.90 9.41
C GLY A 17 -5.48 -6.11 9.75
N ILE A 18 -5.64 -4.79 9.86
CA ILE A 18 -4.53 -3.83 10.02
C ILE A 18 -3.68 -4.06 11.27
N ASP A 19 -4.28 -4.37 12.41
CA ASP A 19 -3.55 -4.56 13.67
C ASP A 19 -2.77 -5.89 13.70
N PRO A 20 -3.32 -7.03 13.28
CA PRO A 20 -2.54 -8.25 13.05
C PRO A 20 -1.38 -8.08 12.07
N ILE A 21 -1.57 -7.38 10.95
CA ILE A 21 -0.50 -7.07 9.97
C ILE A 21 0.60 -6.24 10.63
N TRP A 22 0.23 -5.18 11.37
CA TRP A 22 1.19 -4.36 12.10
C TRP A 22 1.97 -5.17 13.14
N SER A 23 1.29 -6.03 13.89
CA SER A 23 1.92 -6.89 14.90
C SER A 23 2.90 -7.88 14.29
N ALA A 24 2.56 -8.48 13.16
CA ALA A 24 3.45 -9.38 12.43
C ALA A 24 4.68 -8.63 11.88
N LEU A 25 4.49 -7.45 11.29
CA LEU A 25 5.58 -6.59 10.80
C LEU A 25 6.51 -6.19 11.95
N LYS A 26 5.96 -5.74 13.07
CA LYS A 26 6.73 -5.38 14.27
C LYS A 26 7.56 -6.55 14.79
N THR A 27 7.04 -7.76 14.75
CA THR A 27 7.75 -8.97 15.16
C THR A 27 8.87 -9.30 14.17
N ALA A 28 8.62 -9.21 12.87
CA ALA A 28 9.61 -9.48 11.83
C ALA A 28 10.79 -8.49 11.87
N VAL A 29 10.53 -7.23 12.23
CA VAL A 29 11.53 -6.15 12.30
C VAL A 29 12.13 -5.99 13.70
N SER A 30 11.94 -6.96 14.60
CA SER A 30 12.28 -6.86 16.04
C SER A 30 13.75 -6.47 16.34
N THR A 31 14.66 -6.78 15.44
CA THR A 31 16.10 -6.51 15.61
C THR A 31 16.46 -5.16 14.99
N GLY A 32 16.63 -4.14 15.82
CA GLY A 32 17.13 -2.83 15.40
C GLY A 32 16.06 -1.83 14.91
N LYS A 33 14.80 -2.21 14.85
CA LYS A 33 13.67 -1.35 14.47
C LYS A 33 13.84 -0.60 13.11
N ASP A 34 14.62 -1.18 12.19
CA ASP A 34 14.80 -0.64 10.84
C ASP A 34 13.79 -1.24 9.87
N TYR A 35 12.61 -0.64 9.81
CA TYR A 35 11.53 -1.06 8.90
C TYR A 35 11.89 -0.84 7.43
N ARG A 36 12.61 0.25 7.13
CA ARG A 36 13.08 0.54 5.77
C ARG A 36 14.09 -0.50 5.31
N GLY A 37 15.10 -0.78 6.11
CA GLY A 37 16.09 -1.81 5.83
C GLY A 37 15.46 -3.18 5.66
N TRP A 38 14.45 -3.52 6.49
CA TRP A 38 13.75 -4.79 6.37
C TRP A 38 12.99 -4.90 5.04
N ILE A 39 12.30 -3.86 4.58
CA ILE A 39 11.59 -3.86 3.30
C ILE A 39 12.59 -3.96 2.13
N ASN A 40 13.65 -3.19 2.15
CA ASN A 40 14.60 -3.06 1.04
C ASN A 40 15.66 -4.18 0.97
N ASP A 41 15.70 -5.09 1.96
CA ASP A 41 16.64 -6.20 1.93
C ASP A 41 16.22 -7.24 0.87
N ALA A 42 16.89 -7.25 -0.26
CA ALA A 42 16.61 -8.12 -1.40
C ALA A 42 17.10 -9.57 -1.22
N THR A 43 17.77 -9.90 -0.11
CA THR A 43 18.45 -11.20 0.04
C THR A 43 17.52 -12.37 0.30
N THR A 44 16.28 -12.11 0.74
CA THR A 44 15.28 -13.15 1.01
C THR A 44 13.87 -12.67 0.66
N PRO A 45 13.03 -13.55 0.08
CA PRO A 45 11.61 -13.26 -0.03
C PRO A 45 11.05 -12.97 1.37
N LYS A 46 10.46 -11.80 1.55
CA LYS A 46 9.86 -11.43 2.81
C LYS A 46 8.48 -12.03 2.93
N SER A 47 8.21 -12.68 4.04
CA SER A 47 6.87 -13.14 4.37
C SER A 47 6.53 -12.82 5.81
N LEU A 48 5.28 -12.43 6.03
CA LEU A 48 4.70 -12.24 7.34
C LEU A 48 3.65 -13.31 7.57
N THR A 49 3.63 -13.89 8.74
CA THR A 49 2.52 -14.77 9.15
C THR A 49 1.51 -13.92 9.92
N VAL A 50 0.34 -13.75 9.35
CA VAL A 50 -0.74 -12.91 9.89
C VAL A 50 -1.99 -13.75 10.02
N GLY A 51 -2.45 -13.98 11.24
CA GLY A 51 -3.64 -14.80 11.50
C GLY A 51 -3.57 -16.23 10.91
N GLY A 52 -2.37 -16.82 10.87
CA GLY A 52 -2.13 -18.13 10.25
C GLY A 52 -2.03 -18.13 8.73
N GLN A 53 -2.17 -16.96 8.08
CA GLN A 53 -2.04 -16.78 6.64
C GLN A 53 -0.67 -16.19 6.29
N THR A 54 -0.19 -16.50 5.10
CA THR A 54 1.09 -15.96 4.61
C THR A 54 0.85 -14.72 3.76
N LEU A 55 1.49 -13.62 4.15
CA LEU A 55 1.55 -12.38 3.38
C LEU A 55 2.97 -12.25 2.82
N SER A 56 3.13 -12.41 1.52
CA SER A 56 4.41 -12.21 0.84
C SER A 56 4.62 -10.73 0.58
N VAL A 57 5.75 -10.18 1.00
CA VAL A 57 6.08 -8.76 0.83
C VAL A 57 7.21 -8.62 -0.18
N SER A 58 6.97 -7.86 -1.23
CA SER A 58 7.96 -7.51 -2.25
C SER A 58 8.33 -6.04 -2.14
N ASP A 59 9.60 -5.69 -2.29
CA ASP A 59 10.01 -4.32 -2.49
C ASP A 59 9.79 -3.92 -3.95
N VAL A 60 9.22 -2.74 -4.16
CA VAL A 60 9.06 -2.18 -5.52
C VAL A 60 10.32 -1.46 -6.01
N GLY A 61 11.37 -1.42 -5.18
CA GLY A 61 12.61 -0.72 -5.47
C GLY A 61 12.51 0.79 -5.28
N LEU A 62 13.24 1.53 -6.11
CA LEU A 62 13.30 2.98 -6.04
C LEU A 62 11.99 3.63 -6.52
N THR A 63 11.62 4.72 -5.89
CA THR A 63 10.49 5.55 -6.30
C THR A 63 10.96 6.95 -6.69
N GLN A 64 10.34 7.50 -7.69
CA GLN A 64 10.54 8.89 -8.10
C GLN A 64 9.45 9.76 -7.47
N GLU A 65 9.79 10.98 -7.07
CA GLU A 65 8.87 11.96 -6.46
C GLU A 65 8.29 11.56 -5.08
N GLY A 66 8.72 10.42 -4.52
CA GLY A 66 8.27 9.96 -3.21
C GLY A 66 6.87 9.35 -3.22
N VAL A 67 6.16 9.47 -2.10
CA VAL A 67 4.81 8.94 -1.90
C VAL A 67 3.90 10.06 -1.43
N GLU A 68 2.84 10.31 -2.17
CA GLU A 68 1.77 11.24 -1.81
C GLU A 68 0.58 10.48 -1.24
N VAL A 69 0.11 10.89 -0.07
CA VAL A 69 -1.11 10.35 0.56
C VAL A 69 -2.17 11.43 0.56
N SER A 70 -3.25 11.19 -0.16
CA SER A 70 -4.39 12.10 -0.30
C SER A 70 -5.58 11.59 0.51
N TYR A 71 -6.15 12.48 1.31
CA TYR A 71 -7.31 12.23 2.16
C TYR A 71 -8.43 13.21 1.76
N SER A 72 -9.49 12.71 1.16
CA SER A 72 -10.57 13.52 0.62
C SER A 72 -11.92 13.12 1.24
N PRO A 73 -12.33 13.78 2.33
CA PRO A 73 -13.68 13.63 2.85
C PRO A 73 -14.68 14.46 2.02
N ASP A 74 -15.87 13.94 1.84
CA ASP A 74 -17.01 14.62 1.24
C ASP A 74 -18.09 14.81 2.30
N TYR A 75 -18.60 16.05 2.43
CA TYR A 75 -19.57 16.43 3.44
C TYR A 75 -20.88 16.82 2.78
N GLY A 76 -21.98 16.29 3.29
CA GLY A 76 -23.32 16.77 3.00
C GLY A 76 -23.73 17.85 4.00
N GLU A 77 -24.50 18.77 3.53
CA GLU A 77 -25.03 19.90 4.29
C GLU A 77 -26.54 19.71 4.52
N VAL A 78 -26.99 20.10 5.73
CA VAL A 78 -28.42 20.21 6.04
C VAL A 78 -28.72 21.69 6.16
N GLU A 79 -29.50 22.20 5.21
CA GLU A 79 -29.98 23.54 5.21
C GLU A 79 -31.36 23.62 5.89
N VAL A 80 -31.63 24.72 6.59
CA VAL A 80 -32.95 25.04 7.16
C VAL A 80 -33.32 26.47 6.82
N ASP A 81 -34.60 26.69 6.49
CA ASP A 81 -35.10 27.97 5.97
C ASP A 81 -34.87 29.17 6.90
N GLN A 82 -34.63 28.91 8.19
CA GLN A 82 -34.44 29.96 9.19
C GLN A 82 -32.99 30.38 9.41
N LEU A 83 -32.02 29.70 8.75
CA LEU A 83 -30.60 30.00 8.84
C LEU A 83 -30.05 30.33 7.45
N LEU A 84 -29.18 31.34 7.37
CA LEU A 84 -28.49 31.71 6.14
C LEU A 84 -27.29 30.82 5.80
N ASP A 85 -26.98 29.87 6.66
CA ASP A 85 -25.86 28.93 6.50
C ASP A 85 -26.30 27.52 6.89
N ALA A 86 -25.52 26.51 6.52
CA ALA A 86 -25.81 25.10 6.83
C ALA A 86 -25.98 24.88 8.33
N ALA A 87 -27.10 24.30 8.72
CA ALA A 87 -27.41 24.02 10.13
C ALA A 87 -26.55 22.86 10.68
N ARG A 88 -26.13 21.95 9.81
CA ARG A 88 -25.33 20.78 10.16
C ARG A 88 -24.55 20.23 8.95
N LEU A 89 -23.31 19.84 9.21
CA LEU A 89 -22.47 19.07 8.26
C LEU A 89 -22.40 17.61 8.70
N PHE A 90 -22.49 16.69 7.75
CA PHE A 90 -22.26 15.27 7.99
C PHE A 90 -21.40 14.66 6.89
N LYS A 91 -20.51 13.75 7.24
CA LYS A 91 -19.64 13.08 6.29
C LYS A 91 -20.46 12.07 5.46
N GLN A 92 -20.51 12.27 4.14
CA GLN A 92 -21.22 11.40 3.20
C GLN A 92 -20.29 10.33 2.61
N LYS A 93 -19.08 10.72 2.28
CA LYS A 93 -18.12 9.87 1.58
C LYS A 93 -16.70 10.18 2.02
N MET A 94 -15.83 9.21 1.87
CA MET A 94 -14.40 9.38 2.12
C MET A 94 -13.61 8.61 1.07
N SER A 95 -12.57 9.24 0.55
CA SER A 95 -11.60 8.61 -0.36
C SER A 95 -10.21 8.83 0.18
N VAL A 96 -9.43 7.75 0.25
CA VAL A 96 -8.00 7.81 0.57
C VAL A 96 -7.24 7.21 -0.59
N GLN A 97 -6.26 7.94 -1.10
CA GLN A 97 -5.44 7.51 -2.23
C GLN A 97 -3.96 7.66 -1.89
N VAL A 98 -3.15 6.80 -2.48
CA VAL A 98 -1.70 6.83 -2.39
C VAL A 98 -1.14 6.88 -3.80
N LYS A 99 -0.43 7.95 -4.13
CA LYS A 99 0.21 8.15 -5.44
C LYS A 99 1.71 8.00 -5.32
N THR A 100 2.32 7.35 -6.28
CA THR A 100 3.77 7.21 -6.38
C THR A 100 4.17 6.84 -7.81
N THR A 101 5.45 6.95 -8.11
CA THR A 101 6.01 6.53 -9.40
C THR A 101 7.13 5.54 -9.14
N PHE A 102 6.98 4.31 -9.62
CA PHE A 102 8.03 3.30 -9.54
C PHE A 102 9.10 3.60 -10.58
N ALA A 103 10.33 3.72 -10.11
CA ALA A 103 11.49 3.99 -10.98
C ALA A 103 12.12 2.70 -11.54
N GLU A 104 11.73 1.55 -11.01
CA GLU A 104 12.19 0.25 -11.50
C GLU A 104 11.10 -0.42 -12.35
N ALA A 105 11.37 -0.48 -13.67
CA ALA A 105 10.44 -1.03 -14.64
C ALA A 105 10.54 -2.57 -14.73
N THR A 106 10.34 -3.28 -13.62
CA THR A 106 10.31 -4.74 -13.57
C THR A 106 8.94 -5.28 -13.97
N LEU A 107 8.87 -6.53 -14.42
CA LEU A 107 7.58 -7.17 -14.71
C LEU A 107 6.73 -7.36 -13.44
N GLU A 108 7.39 -7.58 -12.31
CA GLU A 108 6.74 -7.66 -11.01
C GLU A 108 6.03 -6.35 -10.65
N ASN A 109 6.68 -5.21 -10.88
CA ASN A 109 6.08 -3.90 -10.66
C ASN A 109 4.96 -3.61 -11.65
N LEU A 110 5.10 -4.05 -12.89
CA LEU A 110 4.06 -3.89 -13.92
C LEU A 110 2.77 -4.63 -13.54
N VAL A 111 2.90 -5.84 -13.01
CA VAL A 111 1.76 -6.63 -12.49
C VAL A 111 1.04 -5.91 -11.36
N ILE A 112 1.79 -5.22 -10.48
CA ILE A 112 1.20 -4.43 -9.40
C ILE A 112 0.43 -3.23 -9.96
N VAL A 113 1.01 -2.53 -10.91
CA VAL A 113 0.43 -1.32 -11.52
C VAL A 113 -0.83 -1.65 -12.33
N TRP A 114 -0.84 -2.77 -13.05
CA TRP A 114 -1.98 -3.21 -13.86
C TRP A 114 -3.05 -3.97 -13.07
N ASP A 115 -2.84 -4.14 -11.78
CA ASP A 115 -3.74 -4.92 -10.90
C ASP A 115 -3.95 -6.37 -11.39
N ASP A 116 -2.92 -6.94 -12.01
CA ASP A 116 -2.97 -8.30 -12.50
C ASP A 116 -2.58 -9.28 -11.37
N PRO A 117 -3.34 -10.36 -11.13
CA PRO A 117 -2.99 -11.36 -10.12
C PRO A 117 -1.90 -12.33 -10.59
N GLN A 118 -1.38 -12.19 -11.80
CA GLN A 118 -0.33 -13.07 -12.32
C GLN A 118 0.99 -12.88 -11.58
N THR A 119 1.77 -13.94 -11.56
CA THR A 119 3.18 -13.89 -11.16
C THR A 119 4.03 -14.10 -12.41
N PRO A 120 5.03 -13.25 -12.69
CA PRO A 120 5.92 -13.47 -13.82
C PRO A 120 6.58 -14.85 -13.75
N VAL A 121 6.48 -15.61 -14.82
CA VAL A 121 6.95 -17.01 -14.90
C VAL A 121 8.20 -17.08 -15.77
N GLY A 122 9.16 -17.89 -15.32
CA GLY A 122 10.39 -18.19 -16.05
C GLY A 122 11.65 -17.78 -15.29
N THR A 123 12.75 -18.44 -15.58
CA THR A 123 14.07 -18.17 -14.98
C THR A 123 14.99 -17.44 -15.96
N THR A 124 14.97 -17.80 -17.23
CA THR A 124 15.78 -17.18 -18.28
C THR A 124 14.98 -16.11 -19.03
N GLU A 125 13.69 -16.36 -19.21
CA GLU A 125 12.74 -15.47 -19.86
C GLU A 125 11.52 -15.34 -18.95
N LYS A 126 11.27 -14.14 -18.41
CA LYS A 126 10.08 -13.88 -17.62
C LYS A 126 8.97 -13.34 -18.51
N SER A 127 7.77 -13.86 -18.36
CA SER A 127 6.61 -13.45 -19.16
C SER A 127 5.37 -13.26 -18.30
N ILE A 128 4.52 -12.34 -18.73
CA ILE A 128 3.16 -12.15 -18.24
C ILE A 128 2.23 -12.07 -19.45
N TYR A 129 0.98 -12.47 -19.27
CA TYR A 129 -0.04 -12.38 -20.31
C TYR A 129 -0.91 -11.13 -20.06
N VAL A 130 -1.10 -10.32 -21.09
CA VAL A 130 -2.07 -9.23 -21.06
C VAL A 130 -3.45 -9.82 -21.33
N LYS A 131 -4.29 -9.87 -20.31
CA LYS A 131 -5.62 -10.47 -20.37
C LYS A 131 -6.70 -9.42 -20.22
N PRO A 132 -7.84 -9.56 -20.89
CA PRO A 132 -8.96 -8.61 -20.76
C PRO A 132 -9.66 -8.69 -19.39
N GLY A 133 -9.38 -9.72 -18.58
CA GLY A 133 -10.16 -10.03 -17.38
C GLY A 133 -11.55 -10.57 -17.72
N THR A 134 -12.32 -10.89 -16.71
CA THR A 134 -13.71 -11.30 -16.83
C THR A 134 -14.62 -10.22 -16.27
N LEU A 135 -15.75 -9.97 -16.90
CA LEU A 135 -16.71 -8.97 -16.41
C LEU A 135 -17.18 -9.34 -14.98
N GLY A 136 -16.96 -8.42 -14.05
CA GLY A 136 -17.30 -8.63 -12.64
C GLY A 136 -16.17 -9.19 -11.78
N ASP A 137 -14.97 -9.41 -12.33
CA ASP A 137 -13.81 -9.78 -11.52
C ASP A 137 -13.54 -8.70 -10.46
N ALA A 138 -13.28 -9.16 -9.25
CA ALA A 138 -12.86 -8.26 -8.17
C ALA A 138 -11.40 -7.87 -8.39
N PRO A 139 -11.05 -6.60 -8.15
CA PRO A 139 -9.66 -6.16 -8.23
C PRO A 139 -8.80 -6.86 -7.18
N SER A 140 -7.50 -6.99 -7.48
CA SER A 140 -6.55 -7.63 -6.58
C SER A 140 -6.23 -6.71 -5.40
N GLU A 141 -6.67 -7.10 -4.20
CA GLU A 141 -6.35 -6.36 -2.99
C GLU A 141 -4.92 -6.64 -2.53
N ARG A 142 -4.19 -5.59 -2.23
CA ARG A 142 -2.80 -5.64 -1.80
C ARG A 142 -2.62 -4.91 -0.48
N VAL A 143 -1.62 -5.33 0.29
CA VAL A 143 -1.18 -4.62 1.49
C VAL A 143 -0.05 -3.69 1.10
N LEU A 144 -0.11 -2.42 1.50
CA LEU A 144 0.95 -1.47 1.24
C LEU A 144 1.72 -1.13 2.53
N PHE A 145 3.04 -1.10 2.39
CA PHE A 145 3.96 -0.63 3.43
C PHE A 145 4.83 0.47 2.84
N PHE A 146 4.85 1.64 3.45
CA PHE A 146 5.81 2.66 3.09
C PHE A 146 6.42 3.28 4.33
N VAL A 147 7.72 3.51 4.25
CA VAL A 147 8.52 4.02 5.34
C VAL A 147 9.17 5.31 4.89
N GLY A 148 8.85 6.37 5.60
CA GLY A 148 9.43 7.68 5.41
C GLY A 148 10.14 8.19 6.67
N PRO A 149 10.79 9.36 6.60
CA PRO A 149 11.35 10.01 7.78
C PRO A 149 10.21 10.45 8.72
N ALA A 150 10.37 10.21 10.00
CA ALA A 150 9.48 10.75 11.01
C ALA A 150 9.86 12.20 11.36
N PRO A 151 8.91 13.01 11.86
CA PRO A 151 9.22 14.34 12.38
C PRO A 151 10.27 14.28 13.48
N ALA A 152 10.97 15.40 13.67
CA ALA A 152 12.11 15.49 14.57
C ALA A 152 11.80 15.05 16.00
N GLY A 153 12.71 14.40 16.59
CA GLY A 153 12.83 13.95 17.96
C GLY A 153 14.09 13.07 18.00
N SER A 154 14.75 12.91 19.13
CA SER A 154 16.07 12.30 19.21
C SER A 154 16.03 10.76 19.14
N SER A 155 16.65 10.13 18.16
CA SER A 155 16.92 8.72 18.16
C SER A 155 18.29 8.47 18.80
N THR A 156 18.33 7.71 19.86
CA THR A 156 19.56 7.21 20.49
C THR A 156 20.08 5.95 19.79
N LEU A 157 19.29 5.38 18.88
CA LEU A 157 19.67 4.24 18.04
C LEU A 157 20.14 4.79 16.69
N GLY A 158 21.23 4.34 16.16
CA GLY A 158 21.87 4.82 14.91
C GLY A 158 20.98 4.78 13.65
N ASN A 159 19.72 4.40 13.79
CA ASN A 159 18.72 4.40 12.74
C ASN A 159 17.89 5.69 12.83
N ALA A 160 17.79 6.40 11.71
CA ALA A 160 16.94 7.58 11.59
C ALA A 160 15.51 7.21 11.99
N LYS A 161 14.82 8.13 12.66
CA LYS A 161 13.40 7.97 12.99
C LYS A 161 12.59 7.69 11.75
N GLN A 162 11.73 6.72 11.87
CA GLN A 162 10.93 6.24 10.76
C GLN A 162 9.45 6.43 11.07
N ARG A 163 8.72 6.89 10.07
CA ARG A 163 7.26 6.86 10.03
C ARG A 163 6.85 5.74 9.10
N VAL A 164 6.15 4.77 9.66
CA VAL A 164 5.66 3.59 8.94
C VAL A 164 4.17 3.76 8.66
N TYR A 165 3.81 3.62 7.40
CA TYR A 165 2.44 3.57 6.94
C TYR A 165 2.11 2.14 6.55
N VAL A 166 0.99 1.63 7.02
CA VAL A 166 0.48 0.31 6.68
C VAL A 166 -0.96 0.46 6.23
N ALA A 167 -1.27 0.04 5.00
CA ALA A 167 -2.62 -0.06 4.50
C ALA A 167 -2.95 -1.53 4.24
N SER A 168 -4.01 -2.04 4.86
CA SER A 168 -4.38 -3.45 4.79
C SER A 168 -5.02 -3.83 3.46
N ARG A 169 -5.70 -2.88 2.81
CA ARG A 169 -6.44 -3.10 1.58
C ARG A 169 -6.23 -1.93 0.63
N ALA A 170 -5.50 -2.16 -0.43
CA ALA A 170 -5.24 -1.18 -1.47
C ALA A 170 -5.44 -1.82 -2.84
N VAL A 171 -6.00 -1.06 -3.77
CA VAL A 171 -6.29 -1.48 -5.14
C VAL A 171 -5.72 -0.44 -6.09
N SER A 172 -5.05 -0.88 -7.14
CA SER A 172 -4.63 0.00 -8.24
C SER A 172 -5.86 0.36 -9.08
N MET A 173 -6.17 1.65 -9.21
CA MET A 173 -7.45 2.10 -9.77
C MET A 173 -7.30 2.96 -11.02
N GLU A 174 -6.14 3.52 -11.28
CA GLU A 174 -5.96 4.43 -12.39
C GLU A 174 -5.30 3.72 -13.58
N ALA A 175 -5.71 4.13 -14.80
CA ALA A 175 -5.02 3.73 -16.00
C ALA A 175 -3.57 4.22 -15.93
N SER A 176 -2.63 3.28 -15.99
CA SER A 176 -1.21 3.57 -16.02
C SER A 176 -0.72 3.54 -17.45
N ALA A 177 -0.07 4.59 -17.88
CA ALA A 177 0.63 4.64 -19.15
C ALA A 177 2.13 4.78 -18.92
N HIS A 178 2.92 3.98 -19.61
CA HIS A 178 4.37 4.11 -19.61
C HIS A 178 4.87 4.21 -21.06
N SER A 179 5.97 4.92 -21.25
CA SER A 179 6.57 5.06 -22.57
C SER A 179 7.97 4.47 -22.57
N LEU A 180 8.28 3.71 -23.63
CA LEU A 180 9.62 3.21 -23.88
C LEU A 180 10.36 4.23 -24.74
N ARG A 181 11.23 5.01 -24.15
CA ARG A 181 12.02 6.02 -24.83
C ARG A 181 13.51 5.72 -24.72
N ARG A 182 14.26 6.04 -25.79
CA ARG A 182 15.70 5.72 -25.87
C ARG A 182 16.55 6.45 -24.82
N ASN A 183 16.16 7.67 -24.45
CA ASN A 183 16.97 8.56 -23.62
C ASN A 183 16.33 8.87 -22.25
N GLU A 184 15.26 8.19 -21.89
CA GLU A 184 14.56 8.39 -20.62
C GLU A 184 14.36 7.03 -19.92
N ALA A 185 14.45 7.04 -18.59
CA ALA A 185 14.12 5.86 -17.82
C ALA A 185 12.62 5.55 -17.94
N THR A 186 12.28 4.28 -18.13
CA THR A 186 10.89 3.84 -18.07
C THR A 186 10.45 3.84 -16.61
N VAL A 187 9.40 4.57 -16.30
CA VAL A 187 8.83 4.65 -14.95
C VAL A 187 7.35 4.30 -15.00
N PHE A 188 6.82 3.78 -13.89
CA PHE A 188 5.42 3.40 -13.77
C PHE A 188 4.72 4.28 -12.73
N PRO A 189 3.95 5.30 -13.16
CA PRO A 189 3.06 6.01 -12.25
C PRO A 189 1.93 5.09 -11.80
N VAL A 190 1.60 5.12 -10.53
CA VAL A 190 0.54 4.30 -9.95
C VAL A 190 -0.23 5.07 -8.89
N THR A 191 -1.56 4.93 -8.91
CA THR A 191 -2.45 5.44 -7.87
C THR A 191 -3.19 4.27 -7.24
N PHE A 192 -2.95 4.08 -5.96
CA PHE A 192 -3.69 3.11 -5.15
C PHE A 192 -4.84 3.80 -4.43
N ARG A 193 -6.01 3.20 -4.51
CA ARG A 193 -7.13 3.54 -3.64
C ARG A 193 -7.11 2.62 -2.44
N LEU A 194 -7.18 3.20 -1.25
CA LEU A 194 -7.30 2.43 -0.02
C LEU A 194 -8.77 2.10 0.24
N LEU A 195 -9.02 0.87 0.63
CA LEU A 195 -10.33 0.39 1.05
C LEU A 195 -10.35 0.28 2.59
N PRO A 196 -11.50 0.55 3.23
CA PRO A 196 -11.59 0.41 4.67
C PRO A 196 -11.52 -1.06 5.07
N ASP A 197 -10.79 -1.35 6.12
CA ASP A 197 -10.80 -2.64 6.78
C ASP A 197 -12.00 -2.70 7.74
N THR A 198 -13.09 -3.25 7.24
CA THR A 198 -14.35 -3.37 8.02
C THR A 198 -14.29 -4.43 9.10
N THR A 199 -13.23 -5.24 9.15
CA THR A 199 -13.03 -6.29 10.15
C THR A 199 -12.35 -5.76 11.40
N SER A 200 -11.68 -4.62 11.31
CA SER A 200 -11.10 -3.93 12.47
C SER A 200 -12.15 -3.09 13.20
N SER A 201 -11.97 -2.93 14.50
CA SER A 201 -12.87 -2.11 15.35
C SER A 201 -12.99 -0.65 14.90
N TYR A 202 -12.06 -0.18 14.08
CA TYR A 202 -11.98 1.23 13.64
C TYR A 202 -12.38 1.43 12.18
N SER A 203 -12.68 0.38 11.42
CA SER A 203 -12.92 0.45 9.96
C SER A 203 -11.85 1.32 9.26
N ALA A 204 -10.59 1.10 9.60
CA ALA A 204 -9.49 1.95 9.20
C ALA A 204 -9.03 1.67 7.76
N TYR A 205 -8.67 2.73 7.02
CA TYR A 205 -8.01 2.60 5.71
C TYR A 205 -6.54 2.20 5.83
N GLY A 206 -5.93 2.56 6.95
CA GLY A 206 -4.52 2.28 7.22
C GLY A 206 -4.13 2.73 8.62
N LYS A 207 -2.89 2.43 8.99
CA LYS A 207 -2.27 2.79 10.26
C LYS A 207 -0.97 3.52 9.99
N ILE A 208 -0.77 4.62 10.70
CA ILE A 208 0.46 5.41 10.66
C ILE A 208 1.13 5.29 12.03
N VAL A 209 2.39 4.93 12.05
CA VAL A 209 3.15 4.74 13.28
C VAL A 209 4.48 5.45 13.20
N ASP A 210 4.77 6.30 14.17
CA ASP A 210 6.08 6.92 14.35
C ASP A 210 6.92 6.05 15.29
N ILE A 211 8.08 5.64 14.82
CA ILE A 211 9.05 4.90 15.60
C ILE A 211 9.99 5.92 16.24
N THR A 212 9.88 6.05 17.53
CA THR A 212 10.59 7.07 18.33
C THR A 212 11.71 6.45 19.18
N GLY A 213 12.46 5.54 18.68
CA GLY A 213 13.62 4.99 19.38
C GLY A 213 13.27 3.95 20.44
#